data_e073efdfb709969aa53cbf2ff367a04f
#
_entry.id   e073efdfb709969aa53cbf2ff367a04f
#
_cell.length_a   1.000
_cell.length_b   1.000
_cell.length_c   1.000
_cell.angle_alpha   90.00
_cell.angle_beta   90.00
_cell.angle_gamma   90.00
#
_symmetry.space_group_name_H-M   'P 1'
#
loop_
_entity.id
_entity.type
_entity.pdbx_description
1 polymer ?
#
loop_
_entity_poly.entity_id
_entity_poly.type
_entity_poly.pdbx_seq_one_letter_code
_entity_poly.pdbx_strand_id
1 'polypeptide(L)'
;MRIGLFSSGYKRYPLEKVFQDAKAFGYDYIELWGGRPHAYPYDMDEKTIAETLKLVEKYQKSIEVYTPELNEYPYNFMVEDDKMKKEAIGYMKRAVWVGKQLKAKYVLISAGHGGNWRSYEDLNNQMIDSLTEIAGYAGQCKQHLILEALTPFESNICNRAEEINYYIEKIKSPYLHGMCDVVPAFVQHQPIEDYFFHLKSELRHFHLVDSDGVSDMHILPGDGKIPLVQLAAMLKGKNYQNSITIELVSVYMNEPSLYSRLAIERLREIGY
;
A
#
# COMPACT_ATOMS: atom_id res chain seq x y z
N MET A 1 16.50 0.64 7.36
CA MET A 1 15.12 0.35 6.90
C MET A 1 14.27 0.01 8.09
N ARG A 2 12.96 0.31 8.06
CA ARG A 2 11.99 -0.07 9.09
C ARG A 2 11.01 -1.07 8.48
N ILE A 3 10.66 -2.12 9.23
CA ILE A 3 9.79 -3.20 8.73
C ILE A 3 8.44 -3.15 9.44
N GLY A 4 7.36 -3.01 8.67
CA GLY A 4 5.97 -2.95 9.12
C GLY A 4 5.22 -4.26 8.91
N LEU A 5 4.14 -4.41 9.68
CA LEU A 5 3.17 -5.49 9.55
C LEU A 5 1.87 -4.95 8.95
N PHE A 6 1.42 -5.51 7.82
CA PHE A 6 0.13 -5.15 7.24
C PHE A 6 -1.01 -5.87 7.94
N SER A 7 -2.03 -5.12 8.34
CA SER A 7 -3.13 -5.68 9.12
C SER A 7 -4.17 -6.44 8.28
N SER A 8 -4.13 -6.37 6.95
CA SER A 8 -5.07 -7.09 6.05
C SER A 8 -5.05 -8.60 6.28
N GLY A 9 -3.89 -9.19 6.57
CA GLY A 9 -3.75 -10.59 6.91
C GLY A 9 -4.50 -11.01 8.17
N TYR A 10 -4.88 -10.04 9.01
CA TYR A 10 -5.59 -10.27 10.28
C TYR A 10 -7.09 -9.97 10.22
N LYS A 11 -7.70 -9.80 9.05
CA LYS A 11 -9.10 -9.39 8.93
C LYS A 11 -10.13 -10.34 9.59
N ARG A 12 -9.71 -11.53 10.02
CA ARG A 12 -10.52 -12.50 10.79
C ARG A 12 -10.28 -12.43 12.30
N TYR A 13 -9.45 -11.49 12.76
CA TYR A 13 -9.08 -11.31 14.16
C TYR A 13 -9.34 -9.87 14.60
N PRO A 14 -9.49 -9.59 15.91
CA PRO A 14 -9.56 -8.22 16.40
C PRO A 14 -8.29 -7.44 16.03
N LEU A 15 -8.44 -6.15 15.72
CA LEU A 15 -7.30 -5.27 15.36
C LEU A 15 -6.18 -5.28 16.43
N GLU A 16 -6.54 -5.41 17.70
CA GLU A 16 -5.56 -5.48 18.78
C GLU A 16 -4.55 -6.62 18.62
N LYS A 17 -4.95 -7.74 17.98
CA LYS A 17 -4.06 -8.89 17.72
C LYS A 17 -2.89 -8.49 16.80
N VAL A 18 -3.12 -7.61 15.83
CA VAL A 18 -2.06 -7.07 14.95
C VAL A 18 -0.98 -6.37 15.78
N PHE A 19 -1.42 -5.49 16.70
CA PHE A 19 -0.50 -4.73 17.56
C PHE A 19 0.26 -5.64 18.54
N GLN A 20 -0.41 -6.67 19.09
CA GLN A 20 0.22 -7.68 19.94
C GLN A 20 1.36 -8.38 19.21
N ASP A 21 1.07 -8.88 18.01
CA ASP A 21 2.02 -9.66 17.22
C ASP A 21 3.15 -8.76 16.67
N ALA A 22 2.84 -7.56 16.22
CA ALA A 22 3.86 -6.60 15.81
C ALA A 22 4.84 -6.28 16.94
N LYS A 23 4.36 -6.15 18.17
CA LYS A 23 5.22 -5.96 19.34
C LYS A 23 6.02 -7.21 19.67
N ALA A 24 5.37 -8.37 19.69
CA ALA A 24 5.99 -9.65 20.07
C ALA A 24 7.09 -10.09 19.09
N PHE A 25 6.89 -9.87 17.78
CA PHE A 25 7.81 -10.32 16.74
C PHE A 25 8.82 -9.23 16.35
N GLY A 26 8.68 -8.02 16.92
CA GLY A 26 9.64 -6.93 16.72
C GLY A 26 9.48 -6.18 15.39
N TYR A 27 8.28 -6.12 14.84
CA TYR A 27 7.98 -5.17 13.77
C TYR A 27 8.11 -3.73 14.27
N ASP A 28 8.46 -2.81 13.38
CA ASP A 28 8.68 -1.41 13.77
C ASP A 28 7.39 -0.59 13.82
N TYR A 29 6.42 -0.90 12.97
CA TYR A 29 5.16 -0.16 12.81
C TYR A 29 4.05 -1.06 12.23
N ILE A 30 2.85 -0.50 12.13
CA ILE A 30 1.68 -1.11 11.49
C ILE A 30 1.39 -0.36 10.18
N GLU A 31 1.11 -1.10 9.14
CA GLU A 31 0.30 -0.66 8.02
C GLU A 31 -1.14 -1.07 8.27
N LEU A 32 -2.03 -0.08 8.37
CA LEU A 32 -3.41 -0.31 8.76
C LEU A 32 -4.31 -0.44 7.53
N TRP A 33 -4.86 -1.63 7.35
CA TRP A 33 -5.85 -1.90 6.31
C TRP A 33 -7.18 -1.19 6.60
N GLY A 34 -7.64 -0.42 5.65
CA GLY A 34 -8.88 0.36 5.68
C GLY A 34 -10.12 -0.41 5.24
N GLY A 35 -10.19 -1.71 5.54
CA GLY A 35 -11.35 -2.54 5.30
C GLY A 35 -12.03 -2.98 6.59
N ARG A 36 -13.24 -3.54 6.49
CA ARG A 36 -13.95 -4.13 7.62
C ARG A 36 -13.38 -5.50 7.98
N PRO A 37 -13.20 -5.84 9.25
CA PRO A 37 -13.71 -5.13 10.44
C PRO A 37 -12.75 -4.11 11.06
N HIS A 38 -11.58 -3.82 10.47
CA HIS A 38 -10.53 -3.06 11.13
C HIS A 38 -10.74 -1.54 11.08
N ALA A 39 -10.62 -0.94 9.90
CA ALA A 39 -10.54 0.52 9.81
C ALA A 39 -11.18 1.07 8.52
N TYR A 40 -12.36 0.55 8.14
CA TYR A 40 -13.07 1.03 6.97
C TYR A 40 -13.38 2.54 7.09
N PRO A 41 -13.06 3.37 6.10
CA PRO A 41 -13.08 4.84 6.25
C PRO A 41 -14.37 5.43 6.79
N TYR A 42 -15.53 4.89 6.42
CA TYR A 42 -16.82 5.41 6.90
C TYR A 42 -17.21 4.90 8.31
N ASP A 43 -16.54 3.85 8.80
CA ASP A 43 -16.75 3.36 10.18
C ASP A 43 -15.78 4.04 11.18
N MET A 44 -14.79 4.82 10.67
CA MET A 44 -13.79 5.52 11.47
C MET A 44 -14.32 6.87 11.95
N ASP A 45 -15.21 6.85 12.95
CA ASP A 45 -15.62 8.02 13.71
C ASP A 45 -14.56 8.44 14.76
N GLU A 46 -14.79 9.54 15.46
CA GLU A 46 -13.86 10.06 16.49
C GLU A 46 -13.59 9.03 17.59
N LYS A 47 -14.62 8.26 18.00
CA LYS A 47 -14.50 7.23 19.04
C LYS A 47 -13.62 6.09 18.54
N THR A 48 -13.88 5.55 17.37
CA THR A 48 -13.12 4.43 16.77
C THR A 48 -11.67 4.84 16.53
N ILE A 49 -11.42 6.07 16.07
CA ILE A 49 -10.07 6.63 15.90
C ILE A 49 -9.37 6.70 17.27
N ALA A 50 -10.04 7.21 18.31
CA ALA A 50 -9.45 7.29 19.64
C ALA A 50 -9.14 5.91 20.23
N GLU A 51 -10.00 4.92 20.01
CA GLU A 51 -9.76 3.52 20.41
C GLU A 51 -8.55 2.92 19.67
N THR A 52 -8.44 3.17 18.38
CA THR A 52 -7.27 2.74 17.59
C THR A 52 -5.97 3.39 18.08
N LEU A 53 -6.00 4.68 18.39
CA LEU A 53 -4.83 5.39 18.92
C LEU A 53 -4.42 4.90 20.32
N LYS A 54 -5.36 4.41 21.14
CA LYS A 54 -5.00 3.74 22.40
C LYS A 54 -4.21 2.45 22.19
N LEU A 55 -4.47 1.69 21.09
CA LEU A 55 -3.65 0.52 20.73
C LEU A 55 -2.24 0.96 20.32
N VAL A 56 -2.11 2.05 19.54
CA VAL A 56 -0.81 2.65 19.19
C VAL A 56 0.01 2.95 20.46
N GLU A 57 -0.59 3.60 21.45
CA GLU A 57 0.07 3.95 22.71
C GLU A 57 0.39 2.71 23.54
N LYS A 58 -0.58 1.80 23.72
CA LYS A 58 -0.44 0.58 24.53
C LYS A 58 0.70 -0.32 24.03
N TYR A 59 0.82 -0.48 22.72
CA TYR A 59 1.80 -1.38 22.12
C TYR A 59 3.07 -0.66 21.63
N GLN A 60 3.08 0.67 21.63
CA GLN A 60 4.17 1.52 21.14
C GLN A 60 4.51 1.18 19.68
N LYS A 61 3.48 1.01 18.85
CA LYS A 61 3.58 0.75 17.41
C LYS A 61 2.78 1.82 16.65
N SER A 62 3.48 2.69 15.93
CA SER A 62 2.84 3.70 15.08
C SER A 62 2.09 3.06 13.91
N ILE A 63 1.10 3.76 13.40
CA ILE A 63 0.53 3.50 12.08
C ILE A 63 1.33 4.36 11.10
N GLU A 64 2.11 3.73 10.21
CA GLU A 64 2.91 4.49 9.24
C GLU A 64 2.19 4.66 7.90
N VAL A 65 1.46 3.63 7.48
CA VAL A 65 0.65 3.66 6.26
C VAL A 65 -0.79 3.31 6.61
N TYR A 66 -1.74 4.03 6.03
CA TYR A 66 -3.14 3.69 6.03
C TYR A 66 -3.56 3.33 4.61
N THR A 67 -4.03 2.10 4.41
CA THR A 67 -4.30 1.51 3.10
C THR A 67 -5.78 1.21 2.97
N PRO A 68 -6.59 2.16 2.42
CA PRO A 68 -8.01 1.95 2.22
C PRO A 68 -8.24 0.88 1.15
N GLU A 69 -9.30 0.09 1.32
CA GLU A 69 -9.75 -0.85 0.30
C GLU A 69 -10.27 -0.05 -0.90
N LEU A 70 -9.57 -0.17 -2.02
CA LEU A 70 -9.81 0.59 -3.25
C LEU A 70 -9.63 -0.38 -4.43
N ASN A 71 -9.58 -0.01 -5.64
CA ASN A 71 -9.30 -0.73 -6.88
C ASN A 71 -10.54 -1.34 -7.54
N GLU A 72 -11.37 -2.06 -6.80
CA GLU A 72 -12.55 -2.73 -7.35
C GLU A 72 -13.82 -2.32 -6.61
N TYR A 73 -14.45 -3.24 -5.98
CA TYR A 73 -15.66 -3.03 -5.21
C TYR A 73 -15.31 -2.71 -3.74
N PRO A 74 -15.98 -1.76 -3.12
CA PRO A 74 -17.06 -0.96 -3.68
C PRO A 74 -16.62 0.31 -4.39
N TYR A 75 -15.33 0.66 -4.38
CA TYR A 75 -14.85 1.93 -4.89
C TYR A 75 -13.71 1.76 -5.91
N ASN A 76 -13.96 2.27 -7.10
CA ASN A 76 -12.98 2.35 -8.18
C ASN A 76 -13.19 3.68 -8.92
N PHE A 77 -12.26 4.62 -8.81
CA PHE A 77 -12.36 5.92 -9.48
C PHE A 77 -11.99 5.87 -10.98
N MET A 78 -11.64 4.68 -11.49
CA MET A 78 -11.41 4.47 -12.92
C MET A 78 -12.68 4.03 -13.68
N VAL A 79 -13.81 3.84 -13.01
CA VAL A 79 -15.09 3.54 -13.67
C VAL A 79 -15.56 4.69 -14.55
N GLU A 80 -16.30 4.36 -15.62
CA GLU A 80 -16.82 5.36 -16.57
C GLU A 80 -17.99 6.17 -16.01
N ASP A 81 -18.81 5.55 -15.15
CA ASP A 81 -19.98 6.20 -14.55
C ASP A 81 -19.58 7.35 -13.61
N ASP A 82 -20.02 8.55 -13.92
CA ASP A 82 -19.65 9.77 -13.17
C ASP A 82 -20.12 9.75 -11.72
N LYS A 83 -21.25 9.11 -11.41
CA LYS A 83 -21.74 9.02 -10.04
C LYS A 83 -20.83 8.08 -9.22
N MET A 84 -20.55 6.90 -9.75
CA MET A 84 -19.66 5.93 -9.09
C MET A 84 -18.23 6.48 -8.92
N LYS A 85 -17.73 7.20 -9.94
CA LYS A 85 -16.43 7.87 -9.88
C LYS A 85 -16.40 8.93 -8.76
N LYS A 86 -17.42 9.77 -8.66
CA LYS A 86 -17.53 10.76 -7.57
C LYS A 86 -17.62 10.13 -6.19
N GLU A 87 -18.36 9.02 -6.06
CA GLU A 87 -18.45 8.26 -4.81
C GLU A 87 -17.07 7.70 -4.43
N ALA A 88 -16.32 7.12 -5.39
CA ALA A 88 -14.96 6.60 -5.16
C ALA A 88 -13.96 7.71 -4.77
N ILE A 89 -14.02 8.87 -5.42
CA ILE A 89 -13.18 10.03 -5.04
C ILE A 89 -13.58 10.54 -3.65
N GLY A 90 -14.87 10.60 -3.33
CA GLY A 90 -15.39 10.98 -2.01
C GLY A 90 -14.91 10.02 -0.92
N TYR A 91 -14.94 8.72 -1.19
CA TYR A 91 -14.40 7.68 -0.32
C TYR A 91 -12.89 7.87 -0.09
N MET A 92 -12.13 8.12 -1.15
CA MET A 92 -10.69 8.34 -1.02
C MET A 92 -10.35 9.60 -0.22
N LYS A 93 -11.11 10.69 -0.39
CA LYS A 93 -11.00 11.88 0.46
C LYS A 93 -11.30 11.57 1.93
N ARG A 94 -12.30 10.73 2.20
CA ARG A 94 -12.56 10.27 3.57
C ARG A 94 -11.41 9.45 4.12
N ALA A 95 -10.80 8.57 3.31
CA ALA A 95 -9.62 7.81 3.68
C ALA A 95 -8.41 8.72 4.00
N VAL A 96 -8.18 9.76 3.21
CA VAL A 96 -7.16 10.79 3.47
C VAL A 96 -7.38 11.45 4.84
N TRP A 97 -8.63 11.83 5.14
CA TRP A 97 -8.97 12.42 6.45
C TRP A 97 -8.71 11.42 7.59
N VAL A 98 -9.12 10.16 7.43
CA VAL A 98 -8.88 9.11 8.44
C VAL A 98 -7.38 8.89 8.67
N GLY A 99 -6.58 8.76 7.60
CA GLY A 99 -5.13 8.63 7.69
C GLY A 99 -4.52 9.78 8.48
N LYS A 100 -4.99 11.02 8.25
CA LYS A 100 -4.56 12.20 9.02
C LYS A 100 -4.91 12.09 10.51
N GLN A 101 -6.13 11.67 10.84
CA GLN A 101 -6.55 11.51 12.24
C GLN A 101 -5.78 10.39 12.96
N LEU A 102 -5.47 9.32 12.27
CA LEU A 102 -4.63 8.22 12.76
C LEU A 102 -3.15 8.58 12.88
N LYS A 103 -2.75 9.78 12.44
CA LYS A 103 -1.35 10.23 12.38
C LYS A 103 -0.48 9.35 11.48
N ALA A 104 -1.09 8.71 10.48
CA ALA A 104 -0.35 7.96 9.48
C ALA A 104 0.56 8.89 8.67
N LYS A 105 1.75 8.43 8.36
CA LYS A 105 2.69 9.18 7.53
C LYS A 105 2.20 9.23 6.08
N TYR A 106 1.65 8.13 5.61
CA TYR A 106 1.15 7.97 4.25
C TYR A 106 -0.26 7.40 4.22
N VAL A 107 -1.00 7.74 3.17
CA VAL A 107 -2.20 7.02 2.73
C VAL A 107 -1.91 6.42 1.37
N LEU A 108 -2.09 5.10 1.23
CA LEU A 108 -1.87 4.42 -0.04
C LEU A 108 -3.04 4.70 -0.99
N ILE A 109 -2.71 4.85 -2.26
CA ILE A 109 -3.67 4.98 -3.35
C ILE A 109 -3.18 4.18 -4.56
N SER A 110 -4.09 3.51 -5.23
CA SER A 110 -3.82 2.75 -6.45
C SER A 110 -4.94 2.96 -7.47
N ALA A 111 -4.67 2.66 -8.73
CA ALA A 111 -5.68 2.73 -9.78
C ALA A 111 -6.48 1.42 -9.85
N GLY A 112 -7.80 1.50 -9.99
CA GLY A 112 -8.60 0.35 -10.36
C GLY A 112 -8.60 0.08 -11.87
N HIS A 113 -9.33 -0.94 -12.30
CA HIS A 113 -9.46 -1.28 -13.70
C HIS A 113 -10.52 -0.43 -14.40
N GLY A 114 -10.13 0.31 -15.44
CA GLY A 114 -11.01 1.25 -16.15
C GLY A 114 -11.87 0.65 -17.26
N GLY A 115 -11.80 -0.68 -17.48
CA GLY A 115 -12.49 -1.39 -18.55
C GLY A 115 -11.66 -1.52 -19.84
N ASN A 116 -11.79 -2.69 -20.51
CA ASN A 116 -10.99 -3.00 -21.70
C ASN A 116 -11.52 -2.37 -23.00
N TRP A 117 -12.69 -1.73 -22.96
CA TRP A 117 -13.31 -1.06 -24.11
C TRP A 117 -12.91 0.40 -24.26
N ARG A 118 -12.21 0.97 -23.27
CA ARG A 118 -11.79 2.37 -23.27
C ARG A 118 -10.40 2.55 -23.85
N SER A 119 -10.16 3.70 -24.47
CA SER A 119 -8.83 4.04 -24.94
C SER A 119 -7.87 4.31 -23.76
N TYR A 120 -6.57 4.05 -23.98
CA TYR A 120 -5.54 4.39 -22.98
C TYR A 120 -5.54 5.90 -22.68
N GLU A 121 -5.81 6.74 -23.68
CA GLU A 121 -5.87 8.20 -23.52
C GLU A 121 -7.01 8.61 -22.57
N ASP A 122 -8.21 8.03 -22.72
CA ASP A 122 -9.35 8.31 -21.85
C ASP A 122 -9.06 7.86 -20.40
N LEU A 123 -8.47 6.66 -20.24
CA LEU A 123 -8.08 6.14 -18.94
C LEU A 123 -7.04 7.04 -18.28
N ASN A 124 -6.03 7.46 -19.05
CA ASN A 124 -4.95 8.31 -18.55
C ASN A 124 -5.45 9.69 -18.13
N ASN A 125 -6.33 10.31 -18.93
CA ASN A 125 -6.95 11.58 -18.58
C ASN A 125 -7.78 11.46 -17.31
N GLN A 126 -8.61 10.42 -17.18
CA GLN A 126 -9.39 10.19 -15.98
C GLN A 126 -8.51 9.95 -14.73
N MET A 127 -7.42 9.21 -14.87
CA MET A 127 -6.46 9.00 -13.77
C MET A 127 -5.86 10.32 -13.31
N ILE A 128 -5.42 11.18 -14.25
CA ILE A 128 -4.87 12.50 -13.94
C ILE A 128 -5.90 13.37 -13.21
N ASP A 129 -7.13 13.44 -13.73
CA ASP A 129 -8.21 14.26 -13.14
C ASP A 129 -8.53 13.78 -11.71
N SER A 130 -8.73 12.48 -11.53
CA SER A 130 -9.07 11.89 -10.23
C SER A 130 -7.94 12.07 -9.21
N LEU A 131 -6.70 11.78 -9.59
CA LEU A 131 -5.54 11.96 -8.71
C LEU A 131 -5.30 13.45 -8.39
N THR A 132 -5.52 14.37 -9.33
CA THR A 132 -5.39 15.81 -9.09
C THR A 132 -6.37 16.26 -8.01
N GLU A 133 -7.63 15.81 -8.08
CA GLU A 133 -8.64 16.13 -7.08
C GLU A 133 -8.32 15.54 -5.70
N ILE A 134 -7.88 14.28 -5.65
CA ILE A 134 -7.53 13.59 -4.41
C ILE A 134 -6.26 14.20 -3.80
N ALA A 135 -5.21 14.44 -4.60
CA ALA A 135 -3.96 15.05 -4.14
C ALA A 135 -4.15 16.51 -3.69
N GLY A 136 -5.05 17.24 -4.34
CA GLY A 136 -5.46 18.58 -3.90
C GLY A 136 -6.07 18.56 -2.49
N TYR A 137 -6.97 17.61 -2.22
CA TYR A 137 -7.55 17.43 -0.89
C TYR A 137 -6.51 16.95 0.14
N ALA A 138 -5.62 16.04 -0.26
CA ALA A 138 -4.51 15.59 0.59
C ALA A 138 -3.60 16.77 1.00
N GLY A 139 -3.34 17.70 0.08
CA GLY A 139 -2.62 18.93 0.37
C GLY A 139 -3.33 19.82 1.41
N GLN A 140 -4.65 19.97 1.32
CA GLN A 140 -5.44 20.70 2.32
C GLN A 140 -5.34 20.06 3.70
N CYS A 141 -5.34 18.72 3.77
CA CYS A 141 -5.17 17.96 5.00
C CYS A 141 -3.71 17.89 5.49
N LYS A 142 -2.74 18.30 4.68
CA LYS A 142 -1.30 18.05 4.90
C LYS A 142 -1.02 16.56 5.13
N GLN A 143 -1.61 15.70 4.30
CA GLN A 143 -1.45 14.25 4.33
C GLN A 143 -0.74 13.79 3.06
N HIS A 144 0.33 13.01 3.22
CA HIS A 144 1.06 12.45 2.09
C HIS A 144 0.36 11.19 1.55
N LEU A 145 0.34 11.07 0.23
CA LEU A 145 -0.12 9.91 -0.53
C LEU A 145 1.07 9.14 -1.08
N ILE A 146 0.95 7.84 -1.20
CA ILE A 146 1.87 6.99 -1.96
C ILE A 146 1.08 6.23 -3.03
N LEU A 147 1.45 6.42 -4.28
CA LEU A 147 0.82 5.77 -5.43
C LEU A 147 1.52 4.43 -5.69
N GLU A 148 0.72 3.40 -5.74
CA GLU A 148 1.12 2.02 -6.00
C GLU A 148 0.80 1.62 -7.45
N ALA A 149 1.76 0.94 -8.09
CA ALA A 149 1.51 0.24 -9.35
C ALA A 149 0.97 -1.16 -9.04
N LEU A 150 -0.12 -1.54 -9.71
CA LEU A 150 -0.79 -2.82 -9.54
C LEU A 150 -0.42 -3.81 -10.65
N THR A 151 -0.77 -5.07 -10.45
CA THR A 151 -0.67 -6.07 -11.52
C THR A 151 -1.63 -5.76 -12.67
N PRO A 152 -1.36 -6.27 -13.91
CA PRO A 152 -2.30 -6.16 -15.01
C PRO A 152 -3.64 -6.91 -14.79
N PHE A 153 -3.73 -7.71 -13.72
CA PHE A 153 -4.97 -8.40 -13.32
C PHE A 153 -5.93 -7.46 -12.60
N GLU A 154 -5.40 -6.44 -11.91
CA GLU A 154 -6.15 -5.51 -11.08
C GLU A 154 -6.40 -4.18 -11.76
N SER A 155 -5.47 -3.75 -12.61
CA SER A 155 -5.54 -2.46 -13.29
C SER A 155 -4.99 -2.54 -14.71
N ASN A 156 -5.61 -1.80 -15.63
CA ASN A 156 -5.11 -1.59 -16.98
C ASN A 156 -4.44 -0.23 -17.17
N ILE A 157 -4.06 0.41 -16.05
CA ILE A 157 -3.32 1.68 -16.03
C ILE A 157 -2.49 1.79 -14.75
N CYS A 158 -1.34 2.45 -14.81
CA CYS A 158 -0.43 2.59 -13.66
C CYS A 158 0.07 1.24 -13.12
N ASN A 159 0.71 0.47 -13.99
CA ASN A 159 1.24 -0.85 -13.65
C ASN A 159 2.76 -0.86 -13.45
N ARG A 160 3.48 0.23 -13.77
CA ARG A 160 4.94 0.27 -13.84
C ARG A 160 5.51 1.53 -13.17
N ALA A 161 6.77 1.47 -12.77
CA ALA A 161 7.47 2.58 -12.10
C ALA A 161 7.46 3.88 -12.91
N GLU A 162 7.67 3.80 -14.22
CA GLU A 162 7.65 4.97 -15.12
C GLU A 162 6.26 5.63 -15.19
N GLU A 163 5.19 4.85 -15.06
CA GLU A 163 3.82 5.37 -15.05
C GLU A 163 3.51 6.09 -13.73
N ILE A 164 3.96 5.54 -12.58
CA ILE A 164 3.88 6.26 -11.30
C ILE A 164 4.58 7.62 -11.41
N ASN A 165 5.81 7.63 -11.94
CA ASN A 165 6.57 8.88 -12.12
C ASN A 165 5.85 9.85 -13.05
N TYR A 166 5.26 9.34 -14.14
CA TYR A 166 4.47 10.17 -15.07
C TYR A 166 3.34 10.91 -14.34
N TYR A 167 2.58 10.23 -13.47
CA TYR A 167 1.50 10.89 -12.71
C TYR A 167 2.04 11.88 -11.70
N ILE A 168 3.11 11.56 -10.99
CA ILE A 168 3.75 12.51 -10.06
C ILE A 168 4.18 13.79 -10.78
N GLU A 169 4.84 13.67 -11.94
CA GLU A 169 5.30 14.79 -12.77
C GLU A 169 4.16 15.58 -13.40
N LYS A 170 3.03 14.95 -13.71
CA LYS A 170 1.85 15.64 -14.26
C LYS A 170 1.10 16.42 -13.19
N ILE A 171 0.89 15.82 -12.01
CA ILE A 171 0.08 16.41 -10.93
C ILE A 171 0.88 17.43 -10.14
N LYS A 172 2.19 17.23 -9.99
CA LYS A 172 3.12 18.15 -9.30
C LYS A 172 2.68 18.53 -7.88
N SER A 173 2.02 17.61 -7.18
CA SER A 173 1.65 17.81 -5.79
C SER A 173 2.80 17.39 -4.86
N PRO A 174 3.23 18.24 -3.91
CA PRO A 174 4.22 17.85 -2.92
C PRO A 174 3.71 16.80 -1.92
N TYR A 175 2.46 16.40 -2.05
CA TYR A 175 1.83 15.39 -1.22
C TYR A 175 1.58 14.06 -1.95
N LEU A 176 1.99 13.94 -3.22
CA LEU A 176 1.90 12.69 -3.98
C LEU A 176 3.29 12.13 -4.24
N HIS A 177 3.52 10.91 -3.79
CA HIS A 177 4.76 10.16 -3.92
C HIS A 177 4.47 8.78 -4.53
N GLY A 178 5.50 7.97 -4.75
CA GLY A 178 5.37 6.62 -5.26
C GLY A 178 5.86 5.57 -4.27
N MET A 179 5.43 4.35 -4.50
CA MET A 179 5.92 3.16 -3.82
C MET A 179 6.18 2.02 -4.80
N CYS A 180 6.74 0.95 -4.30
CA CYS A 180 6.96 -0.29 -5.04
C CYS A 180 6.34 -1.45 -4.26
N ASP A 181 5.37 -2.13 -4.86
CA ASP A 181 5.08 -3.51 -4.51
C ASP A 181 5.96 -4.42 -5.39
N VAL A 182 6.64 -5.36 -4.74
CA VAL A 182 7.55 -6.26 -5.45
C VAL A 182 6.82 -7.30 -6.29
N VAL A 183 5.55 -7.62 -5.97
CA VAL A 183 4.75 -8.63 -6.70
C VAL A 183 4.37 -8.14 -8.10
N PRO A 184 3.70 -6.98 -8.29
CA PRO A 184 3.45 -6.43 -9.61
C PRO A 184 4.72 -6.25 -10.44
N ALA A 185 5.79 -5.76 -9.84
CA ALA A 185 7.07 -5.60 -10.54
C ALA A 185 7.60 -6.95 -11.04
N PHE A 186 7.60 -7.98 -10.19
CA PHE A 186 8.14 -9.30 -10.51
C PHE A 186 7.29 -10.04 -11.56
N VAL A 187 5.96 -9.98 -11.44
CA VAL A 187 5.01 -10.56 -12.40
C VAL A 187 5.19 -9.96 -13.81
N GLN A 188 5.50 -8.67 -13.88
CA GLN A 188 5.70 -7.94 -15.13
C GLN A 188 7.16 -7.94 -15.61
N HIS A 189 8.03 -8.69 -14.95
CA HIS A 189 9.46 -8.73 -15.25
C HIS A 189 10.12 -7.34 -15.26
N GLN A 190 9.62 -6.41 -14.40
CA GLN A 190 10.21 -5.10 -14.21
C GLN A 190 11.29 -5.16 -13.13
N PRO A 191 12.53 -4.76 -13.41
CA PRO A 191 13.57 -4.66 -12.41
C PRO A 191 13.18 -3.67 -11.30
N ILE A 192 13.42 -4.02 -10.03
CA ILE A 192 13.16 -3.11 -8.90
C ILE A 192 14.03 -1.85 -8.99
N GLU A 193 15.20 -1.94 -9.64
CA GLU A 193 16.07 -0.79 -9.94
C GLU A 193 15.36 0.32 -10.72
N ASP A 194 14.36 -0.01 -11.55
CA ASP A 194 13.58 0.97 -12.32
C ASP A 194 12.80 1.90 -11.38
N TYR A 195 12.31 1.40 -10.25
CA TYR A 195 11.66 2.23 -9.24
C TYR A 195 12.62 3.26 -8.65
N PHE A 196 13.86 2.89 -8.39
CA PHE A 196 14.90 3.85 -7.95
C PHE A 196 15.28 4.84 -9.03
N PHE A 197 15.32 4.39 -10.29
CA PHE A 197 15.67 5.24 -11.42
C PHE A 197 14.59 6.29 -11.71
N HIS A 198 13.34 5.86 -11.78
CA HIS A 198 12.22 6.75 -12.12
C HIS A 198 11.76 7.60 -10.95
N LEU A 199 11.56 7.01 -9.77
CA LEU A 199 10.98 7.71 -8.62
C LEU A 199 12.01 8.48 -7.79
N LYS A 200 13.27 8.08 -7.77
CA LYS A 200 14.36 8.76 -7.03
C LYS A 200 13.98 9.00 -5.55
N SER A 201 13.93 10.26 -5.14
CA SER A 201 13.51 10.68 -3.81
C SER A 201 12.03 10.48 -3.52
N GLU A 202 11.22 10.27 -4.56
CA GLU A 202 9.77 10.03 -4.40
C GLU A 202 9.42 8.58 -4.10
N LEU A 203 10.38 7.65 -4.16
CA LEU A 203 10.19 6.27 -3.71
C LEU A 203 10.16 6.21 -2.18
N ARG A 204 8.96 6.14 -1.60
CA ARG A 204 8.74 6.32 -0.16
C ARG A 204 8.46 5.04 0.61
N HIS A 205 8.02 3.99 -0.07
CA HIS A 205 7.55 2.78 0.59
C HIS A 205 7.73 1.54 -0.30
N PHE A 206 7.78 0.36 0.34
CA PHE A 206 7.73 -0.94 -0.33
C PHE A 206 6.71 -1.86 0.34
N HIS A 207 5.95 -2.60 -0.46
CA HIS A 207 5.42 -3.89 -0.04
C HIS A 207 6.44 -4.97 -0.41
N LEU A 208 6.78 -5.81 0.56
CA LEU A 208 7.81 -6.81 0.40
C LEU A 208 7.32 -8.17 0.89
N VAL A 209 7.18 -9.07 -0.04
CA VAL A 209 6.86 -10.49 0.15
C VAL A 209 7.58 -11.30 -0.91
N ASP A 210 7.13 -12.51 -1.18
CA ASP A 210 7.58 -13.32 -2.29
C ASP A 210 6.48 -13.51 -3.32
N SER A 211 6.80 -14.02 -4.51
CA SER A 211 5.89 -14.22 -5.64
C SER A 211 6.23 -15.47 -6.44
N ASP A 212 5.23 -16.06 -7.07
CA ASP A 212 5.41 -17.14 -8.05
C ASP A 212 5.83 -16.62 -9.46
N GLY A 213 5.74 -15.30 -9.68
CA GLY A 213 6.07 -14.61 -10.93
C GLY A 213 5.02 -14.75 -12.03
N VAL A 214 3.83 -15.27 -11.72
CA VAL A 214 2.75 -15.49 -12.71
C VAL A 214 1.36 -15.09 -12.21
N SER A 215 1.16 -15.01 -10.91
CA SER A 215 -0.10 -14.61 -10.27
C SER A 215 0.12 -13.42 -9.34
N ASP A 216 -0.99 -12.87 -8.86
CA ASP A 216 -1.00 -11.78 -7.87
C ASP A 216 -0.86 -12.29 -6.42
N MET A 217 -0.37 -13.50 -6.25
CA MET A 217 -0.21 -14.11 -4.94
C MET A 217 0.96 -13.50 -4.17
N HIS A 218 0.64 -12.93 -3.02
CA HIS A 218 1.61 -12.47 -2.02
C HIS A 218 2.05 -13.68 -1.18
N ILE A 219 3.21 -14.21 -1.49
CA ILE A 219 3.72 -15.46 -0.94
C ILE A 219 4.65 -15.18 0.25
N LEU A 220 4.66 -16.07 1.23
CA LEU A 220 5.57 -15.99 2.38
C LEU A 220 7.03 -15.88 1.91
N PRO A 221 7.82 -14.92 2.41
CA PRO A 221 9.22 -14.76 2.02
C PRO A 221 10.01 -16.06 2.08
N GLY A 222 10.64 -16.43 0.98
CA GLY A 222 11.42 -17.65 0.81
C GLY A 222 10.65 -18.84 0.24
N ASP A 223 9.33 -18.74 0.05
CA ASP A 223 8.52 -19.81 -0.57
C ASP A 223 8.20 -19.54 -2.05
N GLY A 224 8.60 -18.37 -2.60
CA GLY A 224 8.41 -17.96 -3.97
C GLY A 224 9.69 -17.95 -4.80
N LYS A 225 9.75 -17.04 -5.78
CA LYS A 225 10.85 -16.97 -6.77
C LYS A 225 11.57 -15.62 -6.79
N ILE A 226 11.14 -14.64 -6.00
CA ILE A 226 11.85 -13.36 -5.94
C ILE A 226 13.25 -13.56 -5.35
N PRO A 227 14.31 -13.04 -5.96
CA PRO A 227 15.68 -13.15 -5.44
C PRO A 227 15.89 -12.22 -4.23
N LEU A 228 15.23 -12.53 -3.11
CA LEU A 228 15.14 -11.67 -1.91
C LEU A 228 16.51 -11.30 -1.31
N VAL A 229 17.50 -12.19 -1.39
CA VAL A 229 18.88 -11.91 -0.93
C VAL A 229 19.52 -10.80 -1.77
N GLN A 230 19.36 -10.88 -3.10
CA GLN A 230 19.87 -9.87 -4.04
C GLN A 230 19.12 -8.54 -3.86
N LEU A 231 17.82 -8.61 -3.63
CA LEU A 231 16.99 -7.44 -3.34
C LEU A 231 17.44 -6.75 -2.04
N ALA A 232 17.68 -7.52 -0.96
CA ALA A 232 18.22 -6.98 0.29
C ALA A 232 19.57 -6.27 0.09
N ALA A 233 20.48 -6.90 -0.66
CA ALA A 233 21.77 -6.31 -1.00
C ALA A 233 21.64 -5.02 -1.82
N MET A 234 20.72 -5.00 -2.79
CA MET A 234 20.44 -3.83 -3.62
C MET A 234 19.88 -2.67 -2.78
N LEU A 235 18.88 -2.91 -1.92
CA LEU A 235 18.30 -1.89 -1.04
C LEU A 235 19.37 -1.28 -0.13
N LYS A 236 20.27 -2.09 0.42
CA LYS A 236 21.42 -1.61 1.20
C LYS A 236 22.39 -0.80 0.34
N GLY A 237 22.74 -1.29 -0.85
CA GLY A 237 23.62 -0.59 -1.78
C GLY A 237 23.06 0.76 -2.24
N LYS A 238 21.76 0.90 -2.36
CA LYS A 238 21.04 2.15 -2.62
C LYS A 238 20.87 3.03 -1.37
N ASN A 239 21.32 2.57 -0.20
CA ASN A 239 21.11 3.25 1.09
C ASN A 239 19.63 3.60 1.34
N TYR A 240 18.72 2.68 1.01
CA TYR A 240 17.29 2.89 1.22
C TYR A 240 16.97 2.92 2.72
N GLN A 241 16.42 4.05 3.20
CA GLN A 241 16.16 4.30 4.63
C GLN A 241 14.66 4.39 4.96
N ASN A 242 13.78 4.36 3.96
CA ASN A 242 12.34 4.42 4.17
C ASN A 242 11.76 3.08 4.67
N SER A 243 10.46 2.95 4.64
CA SER A 243 9.71 1.84 5.22
C SER A 243 9.46 0.71 4.21
N ILE A 244 9.39 -0.50 4.74
CA ILE A 244 9.00 -1.73 4.03
C ILE A 244 7.89 -2.38 4.84
N THR A 245 6.78 -2.76 4.22
CA THR A 245 5.71 -3.54 4.86
C THR A 245 5.68 -4.96 4.33
N ILE A 246 5.51 -5.92 5.24
CA ILE A 246 5.23 -7.32 4.89
C ILE A 246 3.72 -7.46 4.69
N GLU A 247 3.32 -7.76 3.46
CA GLU A 247 1.93 -7.91 3.07
C GLU A 247 1.56 -9.37 2.82
N LEU A 248 1.07 -10.07 3.84
CA LEU A 248 0.57 -11.44 3.71
C LEU A 248 -0.95 -11.46 3.76
N VAL A 249 -1.57 -12.02 2.72
CA VAL A 249 -3.01 -12.10 2.55
C VAL A 249 -3.45 -13.53 2.20
N SER A 250 -4.71 -13.71 1.84
CA SER A 250 -5.27 -14.98 1.31
C SER A 250 -5.10 -16.18 2.26
N VAL A 251 -4.29 -17.15 1.91
CA VAL A 251 -4.14 -18.42 2.67
C VAL A 251 -3.55 -18.23 4.07
N TYR A 252 -2.82 -17.16 4.30
CA TYR A 252 -2.15 -16.87 5.57
C TYR A 252 -3.07 -16.30 6.66
N MET A 253 -4.29 -15.88 6.30
CA MET A 253 -5.26 -15.27 7.22
C MET A 253 -5.84 -16.21 8.28
N ASN A 254 -5.66 -17.51 8.13
CA ASN A 254 -6.16 -18.47 9.13
C ASN A 254 -5.25 -18.52 10.36
N GLU A 255 -3.96 -18.37 10.15
CA GLU A 255 -2.94 -18.37 11.21
C GLU A 255 -1.96 -17.19 11.06
N PRO A 256 -2.46 -15.94 11.10
CA PRO A 256 -1.65 -14.78 10.76
C PRO A 256 -0.48 -14.59 11.71
N SER A 257 -0.62 -14.94 12.99
CA SER A 257 0.48 -14.87 13.97
C SER A 257 1.68 -15.76 13.58
N LEU A 258 1.40 -16.98 13.11
CA LEU A 258 2.45 -17.91 12.67
C LEU A 258 3.20 -17.33 11.46
N TYR A 259 2.44 -16.93 10.44
CA TYR A 259 3.03 -16.51 9.18
C TYR A 259 3.70 -15.13 9.28
N SER A 260 3.16 -14.20 10.06
CA SER A 260 3.83 -12.92 10.32
C SER A 260 5.15 -13.11 11.07
N ARG A 261 5.21 -14.03 12.04
CA ARG A 261 6.46 -14.36 12.71
C ARG A 261 7.49 -14.96 11.74
N LEU A 262 7.09 -15.97 10.97
CA LEU A 262 7.98 -16.61 9.99
C LEU A 262 8.49 -15.61 8.95
N ALA A 263 7.63 -14.72 8.46
CA ALA A 263 8.01 -13.75 7.45
C ALA A 263 9.11 -12.81 7.93
N ILE A 264 8.96 -12.22 9.12
CA ILE A 264 9.98 -11.29 9.63
C ILE A 264 11.26 -12.01 10.05
N GLU A 265 11.18 -13.23 10.60
CA GLU A 265 12.35 -14.05 10.92
C GLU A 265 13.17 -14.33 9.65
N ARG A 266 12.53 -14.84 8.58
CA ARG A 266 13.17 -15.12 7.29
C ARG A 266 13.79 -13.87 6.64
N LEU A 267 13.11 -12.74 6.65
CA LEU A 267 13.66 -11.49 6.10
C LEU A 267 14.91 -11.04 6.88
N ARG A 268 14.91 -11.16 8.22
CA ARG A 268 16.07 -10.82 9.03
C ARG A 268 17.26 -11.77 8.77
N GLU A 269 17.03 -13.07 8.58
CA GLU A 269 18.07 -14.04 8.24
C GLU A 269 18.76 -13.70 6.92
N ILE A 270 18.07 -13.18 5.93
CA ILE A 270 18.63 -12.77 4.64
C ILE A 270 19.10 -11.32 4.61
N GLY A 271 18.98 -10.61 5.71
CA GLY A 271 19.64 -9.34 5.93
C GLY A 271 18.78 -8.08 5.80
N TYR A 272 17.46 -8.17 5.87
CA TYR A 272 16.58 -7.00 5.99
C TYR A 272 16.58 -6.39 7.40
#